data_3dd9b34f0180a6da12835463dc95df39
#
_entry.id   3dd9b34f0180a6da12835463dc95df39
#
_cell.length_a   1.000
_cell.length_b   1.000
_cell.length_c   1.000
_cell.angle_alpha   90.00
_cell.angle_beta   90.00
_cell.angle_gamma   90.00
#
_symmetry.space_group_name_H-M   'P 1'
#
loop_
_entity.id
_entity.type
_entity.pdbx_description
1 polymer ?
#
loop_
_entity_poly.entity_id
_entity_poly.type
_entity_poly.pdbx_seq_one_letter_code
_entity_poly.pdbx_strand_id
1 'polypeptide(L)'
;QVLVMKDGKALYDRCFGYHTDANSEKVKPTDIYDLASLSKTTGTLLAIMKLYDKGRFNLTDKVSDYLPFLRKTNKENLTIRELLLHQSGLPSGLLFYQEAIDGKSYKGSLFKQSKDALHTVRLGVRTWGNPRFRFNKGMTSKEKNGDYTLQVCDSLWLNRSFREEIRKKIAEAPLKDKSYRYSDVGFILLQMLAEELSGKPMDEYLWQEFYQPMGLEHTAYLPLRYFDKKEVVPSAVDRFLRKTTLQGFVHD
;
A
#
# COMPACT_ATOMS: atom_id res chain seq x y z
N GLN A 1 13.62 -16.81 -1.60
CA GLN A 1 15.05 -16.61 -1.26
C GLN A 1 15.23 -16.61 0.25
N VAL A 2 16.27 -17.24 0.75
CA VAL A 2 16.65 -17.25 2.16
C VAL A 2 18.10 -16.80 2.27
N LEU A 3 18.32 -15.69 2.96
CA LEU A 3 19.63 -15.15 3.27
C LEU A 3 19.84 -15.15 4.79
N VAL A 4 20.90 -15.79 5.26
CA VAL A 4 21.32 -15.77 6.67
C VAL A 4 22.67 -15.11 6.75
N MET A 5 22.76 -14.06 7.54
CA MET A 5 24.00 -13.29 7.75
C MET A 5 24.42 -13.31 9.22
N LYS A 6 25.72 -13.34 9.46
CA LYS A 6 26.34 -13.15 10.78
C LYS A 6 27.62 -12.38 10.62
N ASP A 7 27.83 -11.37 11.46
CA ASP A 7 29.02 -10.51 11.49
C ASP A 7 29.42 -9.96 10.10
N GLY A 8 28.42 -9.52 9.32
CA GLY A 8 28.58 -8.98 7.96
C GLY A 8 28.88 -10.03 6.88
N LYS A 9 28.87 -11.34 7.19
CA LYS A 9 29.13 -12.41 6.24
C LYS A 9 27.87 -13.23 5.98
N ALA A 10 27.61 -13.52 4.70
CA ALA A 10 26.56 -14.45 4.33
C ALA A 10 27.00 -15.89 4.67
N LEU A 11 26.24 -16.53 5.56
CA LEU A 11 26.43 -17.95 5.93
C LEU A 11 25.59 -18.86 5.06
N TYR A 12 24.48 -18.39 4.57
CA TYR A 12 23.56 -19.13 3.73
C TYR A 12 22.84 -18.17 2.79
N ASP A 13 22.80 -18.48 1.51
CA ASP A 13 22.03 -17.79 0.49
C ASP A 13 21.53 -18.80 -0.53
N ARG A 14 20.22 -18.99 -0.59
CA ARG A 14 19.57 -19.97 -1.49
C ARG A 14 18.22 -19.47 -1.98
N CYS A 15 17.93 -19.82 -3.22
CA CYS A 15 16.65 -19.61 -3.87
C CYS A 15 15.91 -20.93 -4.04
N PHE A 16 14.59 -20.90 -3.88
CA PHE A 16 13.71 -22.06 -3.97
C PHE A 16 12.45 -21.72 -4.75
N GLY A 17 11.94 -22.67 -5.52
CA GLY A 17 10.65 -22.60 -6.17
C GLY A 17 10.62 -21.65 -7.39
N TYR A 18 9.45 -21.08 -7.62
CA TYR A 18 9.11 -20.31 -8.81
C TYR A 18 8.39 -19.03 -8.44
N HIS A 19 8.37 -18.06 -9.37
CA HIS A 19 7.71 -16.76 -9.18
C HIS A 19 6.19 -16.87 -9.00
N THR A 20 5.54 -17.84 -9.63
CA THR A 20 4.10 -18.07 -9.55
C THR A 20 3.76 -19.56 -9.45
N ASP A 21 2.51 -19.86 -9.09
CA ASP A 21 1.97 -21.23 -9.08
C ASP A 21 2.03 -21.92 -10.46
N ALA A 22 2.14 -21.15 -11.53
CA ALA A 22 2.27 -21.67 -12.89
C ALA A 22 3.68 -22.21 -13.22
N ASN A 23 4.63 -22.20 -12.27
CA ASN A 23 6.02 -22.61 -12.44
C ASN A 23 6.70 -21.91 -13.62
N SER A 24 6.37 -20.66 -13.87
CA SER A 24 6.78 -19.93 -15.06
C SER A 24 8.26 -19.58 -15.08
N GLU A 25 8.81 -19.17 -13.93
CA GLU A 25 10.19 -18.74 -13.79
C GLU A 25 10.72 -19.13 -12.42
N LYS A 26 11.95 -19.64 -12.35
CA LYS A 26 12.63 -19.97 -11.10
C LYS A 26 13.07 -18.72 -10.38
N VAL A 27 12.98 -18.75 -9.04
CA VAL A 27 13.51 -17.68 -8.18
C VAL A 27 15.02 -17.60 -8.33
N LYS A 28 15.54 -16.37 -8.48
CA LYS A 28 16.96 -16.04 -8.68
C LYS A 28 17.50 -15.17 -7.52
N PRO A 29 18.80 -15.16 -7.28
CA PRO A 29 19.39 -14.29 -6.25
C PRO A 29 19.22 -12.79 -6.53
N THR A 30 19.04 -12.41 -7.80
CA THR A 30 18.90 -11.03 -8.27
C THR A 30 17.45 -10.55 -8.35
N ASP A 31 16.51 -11.38 -7.96
CA ASP A 31 15.09 -11.04 -8.01
C ASP A 31 14.74 -9.91 -7.02
N ILE A 32 13.89 -9.01 -7.46
CA ILE A 32 13.39 -7.87 -6.69
C ILE A 32 11.98 -8.17 -6.18
N TYR A 33 11.78 -8.00 -4.89
CA TYR A 33 10.54 -8.38 -4.20
C TYR A 33 9.76 -7.16 -3.70
N ASP A 34 8.43 -7.26 -3.76
CA ASP A 34 7.56 -6.38 -2.99
C ASP A 34 7.77 -6.65 -1.48
N LEU A 35 8.16 -5.63 -0.76
CA LEU A 35 8.42 -5.70 0.69
C LEU A 35 7.15 -5.67 1.53
N ALA A 36 5.99 -5.42 0.92
CA ALA A 36 4.71 -5.32 1.61
C ALA A 36 4.83 -4.47 2.90
N SER A 37 4.40 -4.98 4.04
CA SER A 37 4.44 -4.23 5.31
C SER A 37 5.84 -3.87 5.82
N LEU A 38 6.91 -4.48 5.33
CA LEU A 38 8.26 -4.01 5.61
C LEU A 38 8.51 -2.58 5.09
N SER A 39 7.75 -2.13 4.09
CA SER A 39 7.74 -0.73 3.62
C SER A 39 7.43 0.28 4.74
N LYS A 40 6.74 -0.14 5.80
CA LYS A 40 6.50 0.71 6.97
C LYS A 40 7.82 1.07 7.68
N THR A 41 8.71 0.10 7.84
CA THR A 41 9.99 0.27 8.55
C THR A 41 11.11 0.76 7.63
N THR A 42 11.17 0.25 6.40
CA THR A 42 12.21 0.62 5.43
C THR A 42 11.88 1.90 4.65
N GLY A 43 10.67 2.43 4.79
CA GLY A 43 10.22 3.64 4.11
C GLY A 43 9.63 4.65 5.09
N THR A 44 8.33 4.51 5.41
CA THR A 44 7.59 5.53 6.17
C THR A 44 8.27 5.90 7.50
N LEU A 45 8.72 4.90 8.28
CA LEU A 45 9.39 5.14 9.56
C LEU A 45 10.70 5.91 9.36
N LEU A 46 11.51 5.58 8.36
CA LEU A 46 12.74 6.31 8.06
C LEU A 46 12.46 7.79 7.75
N ALA A 47 11.44 8.05 6.91
CA ALA A 47 11.04 9.42 6.59
C ALA A 47 10.61 10.21 7.84
N ILE A 48 9.80 9.60 8.71
CA ILE A 48 9.35 10.21 9.96
C ILE A 48 10.53 10.46 10.91
N MET A 49 11.45 9.50 11.07
CA MET A 49 12.65 9.66 11.90
C MET A 49 13.52 10.83 11.41
N LYS A 50 13.73 10.92 10.11
CA LYS A 50 14.52 12.02 9.51
C LYS A 50 13.86 13.38 9.70
N LEU A 51 12.55 13.46 9.56
CA LEU A 51 11.81 14.71 9.79
C LEU A 51 11.78 15.09 11.27
N TYR A 52 11.72 14.12 12.16
CA TYR A 52 11.86 14.35 13.60
C TYR A 52 13.25 14.88 13.97
N ASP A 53 14.30 14.25 13.45
CA ASP A 53 15.70 14.69 13.63
C ASP A 53 15.92 16.12 13.12
N LYS A 54 15.23 16.50 12.02
CA LYS A 54 15.23 17.88 11.50
C LYS A 54 14.32 18.85 12.30
N GLY A 55 13.72 18.42 13.41
CA GLY A 55 12.85 19.26 14.26
C GLY A 55 11.57 19.73 13.58
N ARG A 56 11.05 18.98 12.60
CA ARG A 56 9.88 19.39 11.82
C ARG A 56 8.55 19.16 12.53
N PHE A 57 8.53 18.38 13.60
CA PHE A 57 7.37 18.08 14.45
C PHE A 57 7.80 17.51 15.80
N ASN A 58 6.87 17.44 16.77
CA ASN A 58 7.02 16.71 18.02
C ASN A 58 6.13 15.47 18.04
N LEU A 59 6.53 14.41 18.74
CA LEU A 59 5.75 13.18 18.84
C LEU A 59 4.36 13.38 19.48
N THR A 60 4.19 14.43 20.28
CA THR A 60 2.94 14.82 20.93
C THR A 60 2.04 15.70 20.09
N ASP A 61 2.53 16.17 18.93
CA ASP A 61 1.73 17.00 18.05
C ASP A 61 0.56 16.21 17.48
N LYS A 62 -0.55 16.91 17.27
CA LYS A 62 -1.75 16.34 16.65
C LYS A 62 -1.51 16.17 15.14
N VAL A 63 -1.87 15.01 14.63
CA VAL A 63 -1.78 14.76 13.18
C VAL A 63 -2.68 15.73 12.40
N SER A 64 -3.80 16.18 12.98
CA SER A 64 -4.72 17.16 12.40
C SER A 64 -4.14 18.56 12.24
N ASP A 65 -3.04 18.90 12.93
CA ASP A 65 -2.34 20.16 12.74
C ASP A 65 -1.70 20.24 11.35
N TYR A 66 -1.22 19.10 10.86
CA TYR A 66 -0.57 18.94 9.56
C TYR A 66 -1.51 18.41 8.48
N LEU A 67 -2.50 17.58 8.84
CA LEU A 67 -3.48 17.01 7.92
C LEU A 67 -4.90 17.56 8.21
N PRO A 68 -5.27 18.72 7.65
CA PRO A 68 -6.50 19.44 8.02
C PRO A 68 -7.80 18.66 7.81
N PHE A 69 -7.82 17.66 6.93
CA PHE A 69 -9.01 16.82 6.69
C PHE A 69 -9.44 15.98 7.93
N LEU A 70 -8.57 15.86 8.94
CA LEU A 70 -8.88 15.19 10.20
C LEU A 70 -9.52 16.12 11.25
N ARG A 71 -9.50 17.45 11.04
CA ARG A 71 -10.12 18.42 11.94
C ARG A 71 -11.63 18.23 11.97
N LYS A 72 -12.23 18.45 13.15
CA LYS A 72 -13.66 18.25 13.39
C LYS A 72 -14.16 16.82 13.17
N THR A 73 -13.24 15.84 13.16
CA THR A 73 -13.55 14.40 13.17
C THR A 73 -13.18 13.81 14.52
N ASN A 74 -13.55 12.55 14.75
CA ASN A 74 -13.12 11.82 15.96
C ASN A 74 -11.61 11.55 16.00
N LYS A 75 -10.85 11.92 14.94
CA LYS A 75 -9.39 11.76 14.82
C LYS A 75 -8.63 13.05 15.09
N GLU A 76 -9.30 14.15 15.35
CA GLU A 76 -8.68 15.47 15.55
C GLU A 76 -7.58 15.46 16.61
N ASN A 77 -7.74 14.66 17.66
CA ASN A 77 -6.80 14.59 18.78
C ASN A 77 -5.82 13.41 18.72
N LEU A 78 -5.69 12.73 17.57
CA LEU A 78 -4.68 11.69 17.41
C LEU A 78 -3.29 12.31 17.33
N THR A 79 -2.35 11.76 18.12
CA THR A 79 -0.96 12.18 18.11
C THR A 79 -0.11 11.33 17.15
N ILE A 80 0.99 11.89 16.68
CA ILE A 80 1.96 11.18 15.84
C ILE A 80 2.51 9.95 16.59
N ARG A 81 2.76 10.07 17.90
CA ARG A 81 3.21 8.96 18.76
C ARG A 81 2.21 7.79 18.75
N GLU A 82 0.91 8.06 18.84
CA GLU A 82 -0.12 7.01 18.85
C GLU A 82 -0.18 6.25 17.55
N LEU A 83 0.05 6.92 16.39
CA LEU A 83 0.16 6.25 15.11
C LEU A 83 1.38 5.33 15.05
N LEU A 84 2.56 5.82 15.44
CA LEU A 84 3.82 5.05 15.43
C LEU A 84 3.75 3.82 16.34
N LEU A 85 3.06 3.90 17.47
CA LEU A 85 2.91 2.81 18.42
C LEU A 85 1.75 1.86 18.10
N HIS A 86 1.01 2.10 17.01
CA HIS A 86 -0.23 1.39 16.73
C HIS A 86 -1.26 1.43 17.88
N GLN A 87 -1.32 2.56 18.59
CA GLN A 87 -2.19 2.81 19.75
C GLN A 87 -3.19 3.94 19.49
N SER A 88 -3.55 4.17 18.25
CA SER A 88 -4.44 5.25 17.83
C SER A 88 -5.93 4.90 17.88
N GLY A 89 -6.28 3.63 18.05
CA GLY A 89 -7.66 3.15 17.93
C GLY A 89 -8.17 3.04 16.49
N LEU A 90 -7.34 3.34 15.48
CA LEU A 90 -7.69 3.18 14.07
C LEU A 90 -7.92 1.70 13.72
N PRO A 91 -8.77 1.40 12.72
CA PRO A 91 -8.92 0.04 12.21
C PRO A 91 -7.60 -0.48 11.62
N SER A 92 -7.44 -1.82 11.61
CA SER A 92 -6.24 -2.44 11.03
C SER A 92 -6.06 -2.13 9.55
N GLY A 93 -7.17 -2.09 8.79
CA GLY A 93 -7.19 -1.72 7.38
C GLY A 93 -8.56 -1.20 6.97
N LEU A 94 -8.62 -0.57 5.81
CA LEU A 94 -9.84 -0.11 5.15
C LEU A 94 -9.84 -0.60 3.71
N LEU A 95 -10.96 -1.11 3.23
CA LEU A 95 -11.11 -1.62 1.86
C LEU A 95 -11.38 -0.45 0.91
N PHE A 96 -10.36 0.36 0.63
CA PHE A 96 -10.49 1.57 -0.19
C PHE A 96 -10.99 1.28 -1.61
N TYR A 97 -10.59 0.16 -2.21
CA TYR A 97 -10.99 -0.22 -3.56
C TYR A 97 -12.52 -0.31 -3.74
N GLN A 98 -13.27 -0.54 -2.66
CA GLN A 98 -14.74 -0.59 -2.71
C GLN A 98 -15.34 0.75 -3.13
N GLU A 99 -14.67 1.86 -2.81
CA GLU A 99 -15.11 3.21 -3.22
C GLU A 99 -14.98 3.43 -4.75
N ALA A 100 -14.14 2.63 -5.41
CA ALA A 100 -14.03 2.65 -6.86
C ALA A 100 -15.11 1.81 -7.56
N ILE A 101 -15.83 0.93 -6.84
CA ILE A 101 -16.78 -0.01 -7.41
C ILE A 101 -18.22 0.57 -7.40
N ASP A 102 -18.89 0.53 -8.54
CA ASP A 102 -20.31 0.85 -8.62
C ASP A 102 -21.15 -0.25 -7.97
N GLY A 103 -21.64 0.02 -6.75
CA GLY A 103 -22.45 -0.89 -5.97
C GLY A 103 -23.78 -1.30 -6.63
N LYS A 104 -24.23 -0.56 -7.65
CA LYS A 104 -25.43 -0.89 -8.45
C LYS A 104 -25.13 -1.77 -9.66
N SER A 105 -23.85 -2.01 -9.96
CA SER A 105 -23.43 -2.73 -11.16
C SER A 105 -23.52 -4.25 -11.05
N TYR A 106 -23.73 -4.80 -9.86
CA TYR A 106 -23.80 -6.24 -9.60
C TYR A 106 -25.00 -6.60 -8.72
N LYS A 107 -25.43 -7.87 -8.82
CA LYS A 107 -26.53 -8.39 -8.00
C LYS A 107 -25.99 -9.04 -6.72
N GLY A 108 -26.71 -8.87 -5.62
CA GLY A 108 -26.36 -9.46 -4.31
C GLY A 108 -25.20 -8.75 -3.65
N SER A 109 -24.37 -9.50 -2.90
CA SER A 109 -23.17 -8.99 -2.25
C SER A 109 -21.96 -9.08 -3.15
N LEU A 110 -20.92 -8.27 -2.86
CA LEU A 110 -19.62 -8.37 -3.54
C LEU A 110 -18.84 -9.62 -3.11
N PHE A 111 -19.01 -10.03 -1.85
CA PHE A 111 -18.35 -11.19 -1.26
C PHE A 111 -19.31 -12.14 -0.58
N LYS A 112 -18.93 -13.43 -0.54
CA LYS A 112 -19.65 -14.50 0.16
C LYS A 112 -18.65 -15.52 0.74
N GLN A 113 -19.06 -16.24 1.78
CA GLN A 113 -18.24 -17.27 2.41
C GLN A 113 -18.17 -18.60 1.64
N SER A 114 -19.06 -18.79 0.67
CA SER A 114 -19.14 -20.00 -0.15
C SER A 114 -19.32 -19.65 -1.63
N LYS A 115 -18.85 -20.54 -2.51
CA LYS A 115 -19.07 -20.43 -3.96
C LYS A 115 -20.55 -20.58 -4.31
N ASP A 116 -21.05 -19.78 -5.25
CA ASP A 116 -22.34 -19.92 -5.90
C ASP A 116 -22.31 -19.43 -7.36
N ALA A 117 -23.47 -19.27 -8.01
CA ALA A 117 -23.58 -18.84 -9.40
C ALA A 117 -23.08 -17.39 -9.65
N LEU A 118 -23.06 -16.54 -8.63
CA LEU A 118 -22.56 -15.16 -8.71
C LEU A 118 -21.13 -15.03 -8.18
N HIS A 119 -20.79 -15.71 -7.09
CA HIS A 119 -19.51 -15.65 -6.41
C HIS A 119 -18.59 -16.77 -6.89
N THR A 120 -17.91 -16.54 -7.99
CA THR A 120 -17.15 -17.57 -8.73
C THR A 120 -15.63 -17.45 -8.55
N VAL A 121 -15.12 -16.29 -8.10
CA VAL A 121 -13.70 -16.05 -7.90
C VAL A 121 -13.32 -16.30 -6.44
N ARG A 122 -12.45 -17.29 -6.21
CA ARG A 122 -11.91 -17.57 -4.86
C ARG A 122 -10.87 -16.51 -4.49
N LEU A 123 -11.06 -15.85 -3.35
CA LEU A 123 -10.18 -14.81 -2.82
C LEU A 123 -9.45 -15.26 -1.55
N GLY A 124 -9.95 -16.28 -0.90
CA GLY A 124 -9.39 -16.81 0.34
C GLY A 124 -10.01 -18.15 0.70
N VAL A 125 -9.66 -18.67 1.88
CA VAL A 125 -10.14 -19.98 2.34
C VAL A 125 -11.67 -20.01 2.39
N ARG A 126 -12.30 -18.94 2.89
CA ARG A 126 -13.75 -18.79 3.05
C ARG A 126 -14.26 -17.49 2.45
N THR A 127 -13.68 -17.04 1.31
CA THR A 127 -14.09 -15.80 0.67
C THR A 127 -14.14 -15.99 -0.84
N TRP A 128 -15.30 -15.72 -1.40
CA TRP A 128 -15.58 -15.77 -2.83
C TRP A 128 -16.12 -14.44 -3.29
N GLY A 129 -15.60 -13.93 -4.41
CA GLY A 129 -15.97 -12.65 -5.01
C GLY A 129 -16.89 -12.80 -6.20
N ASN A 130 -17.80 -11.83 -6.34
CA ASN A 130 -18.66 -11.66 -7.51
C ASN A 130 -17.91 -10.80 -8.55
N PRO A 131 -17.38 -11.36 -9.65
CA PRO A 131 -16.58 -10.63 -10.63
C PRO A 131 -17.40 -9.76 -11.60
N ARG A 132 -18.71 -9.70 -11.46
CA ARG A 132 -19.64 -9.00 -12.37
C ARG A 132 -19.88 -7.55 -11.99
N PHE A 133 -18.95 -6.94 -11.23
CA PHE A 133 -18.99 -5.51 -10.92
C PHE A 133 -18.38 -4.68 -12.06
N ARG A 134 -18.70 -3.37 -12.03
CA ARG A 134 -18.04 -2.33 -12.82
C ARG A 134 -17.49 -1.27 -11.88
N PHE A 135 -16.46 -0.57 -12.33
CA PHE A 135 -16.00 0.63 -11.63
C PHE A 135 -16.99 1.78 -11.85
N ASN A 136 -17.02 2.70 -10.90
CA ASN A 136 -17.78 3.94 -11.01
C ASN A 136 -17.39 4.69 -12.29
N LYS A 137 -18.37 5.30 -12.93
CA LYS A 137 -18.14 6.10 -14.14
C LYS A 137 -17.11 7.20 -13.85
N GLY A 138 -16.10 7.32 -14.70
CA GLY A 138 -15.04 8.33 -14.53
C GLY A 138 -13.98 7.97 -13.47
N MET A 139 -14.04 6.79 -12.83
CA MET A 139 -13.06 6.39 -11.80
C MET A 139 -11.81 5.77 -12.42
N THR A 140 -11.93 5.07 -13.53
CA THR A 140 -10.83 4.32 -14.14
C THR A 140 -10.63 4.63 -15.61
N SER A 141 -9.38 4.49 -16.09
CA SER A 141 -8.97 4.53 -17.50
C SER A 141 -8.00 3.39 -17.80
N LYS A 142 -7.93 2.97 -19.05
CA LYS A 142 -6.93 2.00 -19.54
C LYS A 142 -5.57 2.63 -19.77
N GLU A 143 -5.52 3.95 -19.91
CA GLU A 143 -4.33 4.73 -20.23
C GLU A 143 -4.19 5.92 -19.30
N LYS A 144 -2.94 6.34 -19.09
CA LYS A 144 -2.63 7.59 -18.40
C LYS A 144 -3.10 8.76 -19.24
N ASN A 145 -4.01 9.59 -18.73
CA ASN A 145 -4.43 10.83 -19.37
C ASN A 145 -5.02 11.79 -18.33
N GLY A 146 -4.89 13.10 -18.55
CA GLY A 146 -5.53 14.13 -17.74
C GLY A 146 -5.53 13.84 -16.23
N ASP A 147 -6.70 13.49 -15.70
CA ASP A 147 -6.90 13.22 -14.29
C ASP A 147 -6.58 11.77 -13.87
N TYR A 148 -6.36 10.86 -14.83
CA TYR A 148 -6.05 9.45 -14.56
C TYR A 148 -4.54 9.26 -14.42
N THR A 149 -4.04 9.52 -13.23
CA THR A 149 -2.59 9.57 -12.94
C THR A 149 -2.10 8.50 -11.97
N LEU A 150 -3.02 7.79 -11.29
CA LEU A 150 -2.69 6.77 -10.30
C LEU A 150 -2.70 5.39 -10.95
N GLN A 151 -1.54 4.89 -11.33
CA GLN A 151 -1.42 3.56 -11.94
C GLN A 151 -1.54 2.46 -10.89
N VAL A 152 -2.41 1.47 -11.12
CA VAL A 152 -2.66 0.34 -10.22
C VAL A 152 -2.35 -1.03 -10.83
N CYS A 153 -2.18 -1.08 -12.14
CA CYS A 153 -1.52 -2.16 -12.90
C CYS A 153 -1.20 -1.65 -14.31
N ASP A 154 -0.63 -2.49 -15.18
CA ASP A 154 -0.16 -2.10 -16.52
C ASP A 154 -1.21 -1.34 -17.35
N SER A 155 -2.47 -1.76 -17.28
CA SER A 155 -3.56 -1.23 -18.10
C SER A 155 -4.72 -0.66 -17.28
N LEU A 156 -4.47 -0.22 -16.05
CA LEU A 156 -5.50 0.37 -15.21
C LEU A 156 -4.95 1.57 -14.42
N TRP A 157 -5.59 2.70 -14.65
CA TRP A 157 -5.28 3.98 -14.00
C TRP A 157 -6.51 4.46 -13.25
N LEU A 158 -6.34 4.91 -12.00
CA LEU A 158 -7.40 5.57 -11.23
C LEU A 158 -7.33 7.07 -11.43
N ASN A 159 -8.52 7.69 -11.38
CA ASN A 159 -8.63 9.14 -11.31
C ASN A 159 -7.97 9.65 -10.03
N ARG A 160 -7.23 10.75 -10.11
CA ARG A 160 -6.55 11.38 -8.97
C ARG A 160 -7.50 11.75 -7.82
N SER A 161 -8.79 11.98 -8.12
CA SER A 161 -9.82 12.24 -7.10
C SER A 161 -9.99 11.07 -6.12
N PHE A 162 -9.53 9.86 -6.46
CA PHE A 162 -9.58 8.72 -5.56
C PHE A 162 -8.82 8.97 -4.24
N ARG A 163 -7.83 9.85 -4.25
CA ARG A 163 -7.13 10.28 -3.02
C ARG A 163 -8.08 10.95 -2.03
N GLU A 164 -9.08 11.67 -2.50
CA GLU A 164 -10.09 12.30 -1.63
C GLU A 164 -11.04 11.26 -1.04
N GLU A 165 -11.40 10.22 -1.80
CA GLU A 165 -12.19 9.10 -1.28
C GLU A 165 -11.43 8.37 -0.16
N ILE A 166 -10.11 8.18 -0.29
CA ILE A 166 -9.27 7.62 0.77
C ILE A 166 -9.31 8.50 2.02
N ARG A 167 -9.12 9.83 1.88
CA ARG A 167 -9.15 10.78 3.00
C ARG A 167 -10.51 10.77 3.69
N LYS A 168 -11.59 10.81 2.92
CA LYS A 168 -12.96 10.74 3.43
C LYS A 168 -13.20 9.46 4.20
N LYS A 169 -12.86 8.31 3.64
CA LYS A 169 -13.04 7.01 4.29
C LYS A 169 -12.22 6.89 5.58
N ILE A 170 -11.03 7.44 5.63
CA ILE A 170 -10.23 7.54 6.87
C ILE A 170 -10.94 8.45 7.87
N ALA A 171 -11.39 9.64 7.45
CA ALA A 171 -12.06 10.61 8.32
C ALA A 171 -13.35 10.04 8.95
N GLU A 172 -14.10 9.24 8.23
CA GLU A 172 -15.37 8.63 8.66
C GLU A 172 -15.18 7.32 9.48
N ALA A 173 -14.02 6.67 9.39
CA ALA A 173 -13.77 5.39 10.05
C ALA A 173 -13.97 5.50 11.57
N PRO A 174 -14.58 4.51 12.24
CA PRO A 174 -14.73 4.51 13.68
C PRO A 174 -13.39 4.37 14.39
N LEU A 175 -13.21 5.04 15.53
CA LEU A 175 -12.13 4.77 16.45
C LEU A 175 -12.58 3.77 17.51
N LYS A 176 -11.67 2.89 17.90
CA LYS A 176 -11.77 2.01 19.06
C LYS A 176 -10.94 2.56 20.23
N ASP A 177 -10.80 1.77 21.28
CA ASP A 177 -9.88 2.03 22.38
C ASP A 177 -8.43 2.14 21.86
N LYS A 178 -7.60 2.87 22.61
CA LYS A 178 -6.18 3.10 22.28
C LYS A 178 -5.24 1.96 22.72
N SER A 179 -5.75 0.73 22.82
CA SER A 179 -4.93 -0.46 22.99
C SER A 179 -4.12 -0.74 21.71
N TYR A 180 -3.02 -1.48 21.84
CA TYR A 180 -2.22 -1.87 20.71
C TYR A 180 -3.04 -2.64 19.66
N ARG A 181 -3.06 -2.11 18.45
CA ARG A 181 -3.69 -2.73 17.28
C ARG A 181 -2.94 -2.33 16.03
N TYR A 182 -2.25 -3.27 15.44
CA TYR A 182 -1.58 -3.06 14.17
C TYR A 182 -2.52 -2.43 13.14
N SER A 183 -2.12 -1.28 12.56
CA SER A 183 -2.95 -0.49 11.66
C SER A 183 -2.16 0.00 10.46
N ASP A 184 -2.57 -0.43 9.27
CA ASP A 184 -2.09 0.11 8.00
C ASP A 184 -2.56 1.56 7.83
N VAL A 185 -3.78 1.88 8.30
CA VAL A 185 -4.36 3.23 8.21
C VAL A 185 -3.49 4.25 8.95
N GLY A 186 -2.92 3.87 10.11
CA GLY A 186 -1.99 4.71 10.85
C GLY A 186 -0.74 5.05 10.04
N PHE A 187 -0.19 4.09 9.32
CA PHE A 187 1.00 4.30 8.49
C PHE A 187 0.70 5.02 7.17
N ILE A 188 -0.51 4.90 6.63
CA ILE A 188 -0.98 5.76 5.52
C ILE A 188 -1.03 7.24 5.97
N LEU A 189 -1.53 7.52 7.19
CA LEU A 189 -1.50 8.88 7.73
C LEU A 189 -0.08 9.38 7.98
N LEU A 190 0.84 8.53 8.47
CA LEU A 190 2.26 8.88 8.63
C LEU A 190 2.94 9.16 7.28
N GLN A 191 2.59 8.43 6.22
CA GLN A 191 3.07 8.74 4.87
C GLN A 191 2.58 10.11 4.41
N MET A 192 1.26 10.39 4.54
CA MET A 192 0.70 11.69 4.18
C MET A 192 1.36 12.83 4.98
N LEU A 193 1.62 12.61 6.27
CA LEU A 193 2.35 13.55 7.12
C LEU A 193 3.77 13.79 6.63
N ALA A 194 4.49 12.75 6.26
CA ALA A 194 5.85 12.88 5.76
C ALA A 194 5.90 13.64 4.42
N GLU A 195 4.95 13.41 3.53
CA GLU A 195 4.82 14.16 2.27
C GLU A 195 4.49 15.64 2.51
N GLU A 196 3.59 15.93 3.46
CA GLU A 196 3.24 17.31 3.85
C GLU A 196 4.45 18.05 4.45
N LEU A 197 5.16 17.44 5.39
CA LEU A 197 6.29 18.04 6.08
C LEU A 197 7.55 18.18 5.20
N SER A 198 7.76 17.25 4.27
CA SER A 198 8.89 17.29 3.36
C SER A 198 8.65 18.16 2.13
N GLY A 199 7.37 18.36 1.75
CA GLY A 199 6.97 19.00 0.49
C GLY A 199 7.29 18.15 -0.74
N LYS A 200 7.56 16.84 -0.57
CA LYS A 200 7.95 15.91 -1.63
C LYS A 200 7.12 14.65 -1.58
N PRO A 201 6.87 13.99 -2.74
CA PRO A 201 6.40 12.62 -2.76
C PRO A 201 7.32 11.69 -1.97
N MET A 202 6.76 10.67 -1.32
CA MET A 202 7.52 9.74 -0.46
C MET A 202 8.65 9.03 -1.20
N ASP A 203 8.44 8.61 -2.44
CA ASP A 203 9.44 7.94 -3.26
C ASP A 203 10.66 8.83 -3.51
N GLU A 204 10.44 10.12 -3.83
CA GLU A 204 11.51 11.09 -4.06
C GLU A 204 12.24 11.43 -2.75
N TYR A 205 11.49 11.63 -1.65
CA TYR A 205 12.09 11.95 -0.36
C TYR A 205 13.00 10.83 0.15
N LEU A 206 12.53 9.58 0.11
CA LEU A 206 13.32 8.43 0.55
C LEU A 206 14.52 8.17 -0.35
N TRP A 207 14.38 8.34 -1.65
CA TRP A 207 15.50 8.22 -2.57
C TRP A 207 16.62 9.19 -2.22
N GLN A 208 16.28 10.47 -2.05
CA GLN A 208 17.26 11.55 -1.79
C GLN A 208 17.89 11.48 -0.40
N GLU A 209 17.11 11.15 0.63
CA GLU A 209 17.59 11.20 2.02
C GLU A 209 18.24 9.90 2.49
N PHE A 210 17.92 8.76 1.85
CA PHE A 210 18.37 7.44 2.31
C PHE A 210 18.93 6.57 1.20
N TYR A 211 18.15 6.20 0.19
CA TYR A 211 18.52 5.09 -0.69
C TYR A 211 19.73 5.44 -1.55
N GLN A 212 19.76 6.61 -2.16
CA GLN A 212 20.89 7.08 -2.95
C GLN A 212 22.15 7.31 -2.09
N PRO A 213 22.12 8.05 -0.94
CA PRO A 213 23.29 8.22 -0.08
C PRO A 213 23.84 6.92 0.50
N MET A 214 23.00 5.91 0.71
CA MET A 214 23.40 4.60 1.22
C MET A 214 23.86 3.64 0.12
N GLY A 215 23.81 4.05 -1.16
CA GLY A 215 24.17 3.20 -2.29
C GLY A 215 23.26 1.99 -2.47
N LEU A 216 21.96 2.11 -2.15
CA LEU A 216 20.99 1.03 -2.28
C LEU A 216 20.49 0.94 -3.72
N GLU A 217 21.20 0.20 -4.55
CA GLU A 217 20.93 0.08 -5.99
C GLU A 217 19.68 -0.79 -6.31
N HIS A 218 19.23 -1.63 -5.37
CA HIS A 218 18.12 -2.58 -5.56
C HIS A 218 16.92 -2.32 -4.62
N THR A 219 16.77 -1.08 -4.15
CA THR A 219 15.68 -0.66 -3.26
C THR A 219 15.05 0.62 -3.78
N ALA A 220 13.77 0.57 -4.14
CA ALA A 220 13.05 1.73 -4.63
C ALA A 220 11.53 1.61 -4.41
N TYR A 221 10.85 2.73 -4.27
CA TYR A 221 9.42 2.84 -4.54
C TYR A 221 9.21 2.92 -6.06
N LEU A 222 8.03 2.52 -6.53
CA LEU A 222 7.69 2.51 -7.95
C LEU A 222 8.76 1.78 -8.80
N PRO A 223 9.02 0.49 -8.51
CA PRO A 223 10.20 -0.24 -8.98
C PRO A 223 10.34 -0.25 -10.51
N LEU A 224 9.24 -0.21 -11.26
CA LEU A 224 9.26 -0.17 -12.73
C LEU A 224 9.84 1.12 -13.34
N ARG A 225 10.19 2.12 -12.51
CA ARG A 225 10.97 3.30 -12.95
C ARG A 225 12.46 3.02 -13.02
N TYR A 226 12.94 2.00 -12.30
CA TYR A 226 14.36 1.73 -12.05
C TYR A 226 14.80 0.35 -12.55
N PHE A 227 13.90 -0.62 -12.56
CA PHE A 227 14.20 -2.03 -12.86
C PHE A 227 13.40 -2.51 -14.05
N ASP A 228 13.99 -3.44 -14.80
CA ASP A 228 13.26 -4.16 -15.83
C ASP A 228 12.16 -5.01 -15.16
N LYS A 229 10.97 -5.00 -15.73
CA LYS A 229 9.82 -5.73 -15.19
C LYS A 229 10.13 -7.21 -14.93
N LYS A 230 10.95 -7.85 -15.77
CA LYS A 230 11.35 -9.26 -15.61
C LYS A 230 12.19 -9.53 -14.35
N GLU A 231 12.81 -8.49 -13.74
CA GLU A 231 13.60 -8.61 -12.51
C GLU A 231 12.73 -8.54 -11.26
N VAL A 232 11.50 -8.05 -11.40
CA VAL A 232 10.56 -7.87 -10.29
C VAL A 232 9.66 -9.09 -10.19
N VAL A 233 9.67 -9.75 -9.04
CA VAL A 233 8.78 -10.90 -8.78
C VAL A 233 7.33 -10.45 -8.72
N PRO A 234 6.38 -11.17 -9.36
CA PRO A 234 4.96 -10.87 -9.20
C PRO A 234 4.52 -10.90 -7.75
N SER A 235 3.84 -9.85 -7.29
CA SER A 235 3.27 -9.77 -5.94
C SER A 235 2.01 -10.61 -5.77
N ALA A 236 1.19 -10.71 -6.82
CA ALA A 236 -0.03 -11.54 -6.83
C ALA A 236 -0.54 -11.81 -8.24
N VAL A 237 -1.37 -12.85 -8.36
CA VAL A 237 -2.26 -13.05 -9.52
C VAL A 237 -3.65 -12.56 -9.13
N ASP A 238 -3.97 -11.31 -9.47
CA ASP A 238 -5.27 -10.70 -9.16
C ASP A 238 -6.33 -11.16 -10.18
N ARG A 239 -7.16 -12.09 -9.75
CA ARG A 239 -8.26 -12.64 -10.57
C ARG A 239 -9.57 -11.90 -10.38
N PHE A 240 -9.60 -10.86 -9.55
CA PHE A 240 -10.83 -10.20 -9.12
C PHE A 240 -10.94 -8.75 -9.58
N LEU A 241 -10.10 -7.86 -9.04
CA LEU A 241 -10.17 -6.43 -9.30
C LEU A 241 -9.50 -6.05 -10.63
N ARG A 242 -8.22 -6.36 -10.77
CA ARG A 242 -7.37 -5.94 -11.90
C ARG A 242 -7.28 -7.00 -13.00
N LYS A 243 -7.61 -8.24 -12.68
CA LYS A 243 -7.67 -9.42 -13.58
C LYS A 243 -6.37 -9.64 -14.36
N THR A 244 -5.25 -9.46 -13.69
CA THR A 244 -3.91 -9.60 -14.24
C THR A 244 -2.93 -10.08 -13.20
N THR A 245 -1.75 -10.52 -13.63
CA THR A 245 -0.60 -10.75 -12.75
C THR A 245 0.01 -9.39 -12.40
N LEU A 246 0.12 -9.11 -11.11
CA LEU A 246 0.69 -7.86 -10.59
C LEU A 246 2.20 -8.01 -10.45
N GLN A 247 2.95 -7.25 -11.19
CA GLN A 247 4.41 -7.26 -11.20
C GLN A 247 4.92 -5.83 -11.22
N GLY A 248 5.54 -5.40 -10.12
CA GLY A 248 5.87 -4.01 -9.85
C GLY A 248 4.71 -3.16 -9.29
N PHE A 249 3.60 -3.82 -8.96
CA PHE A 249 2.44 -3.22 -8.29
C PHE A 249 2.08 -4.03 -7.05
N VAL A 250 1.63 -3.35 -6.00
CA VAL A 250 1.21 -3.99 -4.76
C VAL A 250 -0.11 -4.75 -4.95
N HIS A 251 -0.33 -5.77 -4.13
CA HIS A 251 -1.54 -6.60 -4.19
C HIS A 251 -2.72 -6.01 -3.41
N ASP A 252 -2.51 -5.01 -2.56
CA ASP A 252 -3.52 -4.29 -1.78
C ASP A 252 -4.40 -3.37 -2.62
#